data_830ddfe03983898fb150e80024aa5623
#
_entry.id   830ddfe03983898fb150e80024aa5623
#
_cell.length_a   1.000
_cell.length_b   1.000
_cell.length_c   1.000
_cell.angle_alpha   90.00
_cell.angle_beta   90.00
_cell.angle_gamma   90.00
#
_symmetry.space_group_name_H-M   'P 1'
#
loop_
_entity.id
_entity.type
_entity.pdbx_description
1 polymer ?
#
loop_
_entity_poly.entity_id
_entity_poly.type
_entity_poly.pdbx_seq_one_letter_code
_entity_poly.pdbx_strand_id
1 'polypeptide(L)'
;MVGVVPNAAYRHFADRDELLAAVCSAAMGELADRMAAGVARVGGAYGDPAAAGLRLAAIGTAYLEFAREEPGLFATAFALPQQHAYGIPEDGTGRDRSPLGQLRAALDELVVAGVLRPERRDGIEYPIWSTVHGLAMLAGSGPLRDVPDATLRRLEELTFAFISESLAASPQALRVVRVGLGSNKYFAVAQALVALGAHSG
;
A
#
# COMPACT_ATOMS: atom_id res chain seq x y z
N MET A 1 11.83 -10.65 27.46
CA MET A 1 10.68 -9.93 28.06
C MET A 1 11.23 -8.67 28.69
N VAL A 2 11.09 -7.49 28.04
CA VAL A 2 11.55 -6.22 28.59
C VAL A 2 10.44 -5.75 29.54
N GLY A 3 10.74 -5.73 30.85
CA GLY A 3 9.80 -5.32 31.90
C GLY A 3 9.60 -3.80 31.91
N VAL A 4 8.82 -3.29 30.96
CA VAL A 4 8.39 -1.89 31.02
C VAL A 4 7.13 -1.82 31.85
N VAL A 5 7.22 -1.13 33.00
CA VAL A 5 6.06 -0.89 33.86
C VAL A 5 5.09 0.02 33.09
N PRO A 6 3.77 -0.30 33.00
CA PRO A 6 2.78 0.50 32.25
C PRO A 6 2.82 2.00 32.54
N ASN A 7 3.11 2.39 33.80
CA ASN A 7 3.23 3.81 34.20
C ASN A 7 4.42 4.57 33.59
N ALA A 8 5.40 3.90 32.99
CA ALA A 8 6.54 4.61 32.36
C ALA A 8 6.15 5.26 31.02
N ALA A 9 5.25 4.64 30.27
CA ALA A 9 4.77 5.18 29.00
C ALA A 9 3.96 6.48 29.18
N TYR A 10 3.12 6.55 30.21
CA TYR A 10 2.28 7.74 30.49
C TYR A 10 3.08 8.99 30.96
N ARG A 11 4.39 8.89 31.14
CA ARG A 11 5.26 10.05 31.40
C ARG A 11 5.66 10.80 30.15
N HIS A 12 5.53 10.18 28.98
CA HIS A 12 5.99 10.69 27.71
C HIS A 12 4.86 11.03 26.74
N PHE A 13 3.65 10.59 27.02
CA PHE A 13 2.45 10.82 26.19
C PHE A 13 1.33 11.39 27.05
N ALA A 14 0.65 12.41 26.56
CA ALA A 14 -0.43 13.08 27.29
C ALA A 14 -1.64 12.15 27.50
N ASP A 15 -1.90 11.28 26.55
CA ASP A 15 -2.99 10.31 26.60
C ASP A 15 -2.71 9.05 25.77
N ARG A 16 -3.69 8.14 25.72
CA ARG A 16 -3.62 6.90 24.96
C ARG A 16 -3.59 7.13 23.45
N ASP A 17 -4.26 8.17 22.96
CA ASP A 17 -4.39 8.46 21.55
C ASP A 17 -3.07 9.01 21.01
N GLU A 18 -2.36 9.84 21.78
CA GLU A 18 -1.01 10.29 21.46
C GLU A 18 -0.01 9.12 21.41
N LEU A 19 -0.07 8.22 22.39
CA LEU A 19 0.75 7.00 22.38
C LEU A 19 0.44 6.14 21.13
N LEU A 20 -0.83 5.92 20.82
CA LEU A 20 -1.23 5.14 19.65
C LEU A 20 -0.77 5.80 18.35
N ALA A 21 -0.91 7.12 18.22
CA ALA A 21 -0.43 7.87 17.07
C ALA A 21 1.09 7.73 16.88
N ALA A 22 1.86 7.79 17.98
CA ALA A 22 3.31 7.60 17.94
C ALA A 22 3.69 6.17 17.50
N VAL A 23 2.98 5.15 17.99
CA VAL A 23 3.21 3.75 17.58
C VAL A 23 2.85 3.54 16.11
N CYS A 24 1.72 4.09 15.64
CA CYS A 24 1.33 4.05 14.23
C CYS A 24 2.39 4.72 13.34
N SER A 25 2.88 5.90 13.74
CA SER A 25 3.92 6.63 13.02
C SER A 25 5.22 5.84 12.94
N ALA A 26 5.64 5.23 14.06
CA ALA A 26 6.85 4.40 14.09
C ALA A 26 6.71 3.15 13.19
N ALA A 27 5.56 2.47 13.22
CA ALA A 27 5.30 1.32 12.37
C ALA A 27 5.28 1.69 10.87
N MET A 28 4.70 2.84 10.53
CA MET A 28 4.72 3.37 9.16
C MET A 28 6.14 3.75 8.72
N GLY A 29 6.95 4.31 9.62
CA GLY A 29 8.36 4.61 9.37
C GLY A 29 9.16 3.35 9.06
N GLU A 30 9.02 2.31 9.86
CA GLU A 30 9.68 1.00 9.64
C GLU A 30 9.29 0.39 8.29
N LEU A 31 7.99 0.39 7.95
CA LEU A 31 7.53 -0.05 6.63
C LEU A 31 8.16 0.76 5.51
N ALA A 32 8.17 2.10 5.63
CA ALA A 32 8.75 2.99 4.64
C ALA A 32 10.25 2.74 4.43
N ASP A 33 10.99 2.52 5.52
CA ASP A 33 12.42 2.23 5.47
C ASP A 33 12.72 0.88 4.81
N ARG A 34 11.93 -0.16 5.09
CA ARG A 34 12.03 -1.47 4.41
C ARG A 34 11.77 -1.35 2.91
N MET A 35 10.74 -0.61 2.51
CA MET A 35 10.44 -0.35 1.10
C MET A 35 11.58 0.39 0.41
N ALA A 36 12.10 1.46 1.02
CA ALA A 36 13.25 2.22 0.50
C ALA A 36 14.50 1.35 0.36
N ALA A 37 14.79 0.50 1.35
CA ALA A 37 15.89 -0.46 1.29
C ALA A 37 15.70 -1.50 0.17
N GLY A 38 14.47 -1.93 -0.10
CA GLY A 38 14.13 -2.79 -1.23
C GLY A 38 14.46 -2.14 -2.57
N VAL A 39 13.98 -0.91 -2.76
CA VAL A 39 14.22 -0.10 -3.96
C VAL A 39 15.72 0.17 -4.17
N ALA A 40 16.47 0.50 -3.11
CA ALA A 40 17.91 0.80 -3.19
C ALA A 40 18.75 -0.40 -3.66
N ARG A 41 18.28 -1.63 -3.50
CA ARG A 41 18.95 -2.84 -4.01
C ARG A 41 18.77 -3.06 -5.51
N VAL A 42 17.80 -2.38 -6.13
CA VAL A 42 17.56 -2.49 -7.56
C VAL A 42 18.53 -1.59 -8.32
N GLY A 43 19.40 -2.20 -9.12
CA GLY A 43 20.30 -1.48 -10.04
C GLY A 43 19.56 -0.88 -11.24
N GLY A 44 20.34 -0.29 -12.17
CA GLY A 44 19.83 0.30 -13.41
C GLY A 44 19.56 1.81 -13.30
N ALA A 45 19.53 2.47 -14.45
CA ALA A 45 19.28 3.90 -14.54
C ALA A 45 17.82 4.23 -14.19
N TYR A 46 17.58 5.47 -13.74
CA TYR A 46 16.23 6.00 -13.60
C TYR A 46 15.57 6.11 -14.98
N GLY A 47 14.35 5.63 -15.11
CA GLY A 47 13.62 5.57 -16.37
C GLY A 47 13.96 4.38 -17.27
N ASP A 48 14.85 3.46 -16.83
CA ASP A 48 14.99 2.16 -17.49
C ASP A 48 13.73 1.30 -17.23
N PRO A 49 13.06 0.79 -18.30
CA PRO A 49 11.79 0.08 -18.16
C PRO A 49 11.87 -1.16 -17.24
N ALA A 50 12.94 -1.93 -17.35
CA ALA A 50 13.11 -3.14 -16.53
C ALA A 50 13.39 -2.77 -15.07
N ALA A 51 14.29 -1.81 -14.84
CA ALA A 51 14.62 -1.34 -13.50
C ALA A 51 13.42 -0.67 -12.79
N ALA A 52 12.63 0.13 -13.51
CA ALA A 52 11.41 0.74 -12.98
C ALA A 52 10.37 -0.31 -12.55
N GLY A 53 10.17 -1.35 -13.35
CA GLY A 53 9.31 -2.48 -13.00
C GLY A 53 9.79 -3.23 -11.77
N LEU A 54 11.11 -3.49 -11.66
CA LEU A 54 11.71 -4.15 -10.50
C LEU A 54 11.61 -3.30 -9.22
N ARG A 55 11.72 -1.96 -9.32
CA ARG A 55 11.53 -1.07 -8.16
C ARG A 55 10.10 -1.08 -7.67
N LEU A 56 9.11 -1.06 -8.57
CA LEU A 56 7.71 -1.22 -8.16
C LEU A 56 7.48 -2.57 -7.48
N ALA A 57 8.02 -3.66 -8.02
CA ALA A 57 7.92 -4.98 -7.42
C ALA A 57 8.60 -5.04 -6.04
N ALA A 58 9.77 -4.42 -5.88
CA ALA A 58 10.50 -4.36 -4.60
C ALA A 58 9.69 -3.65 -3.50
N ILE A 59 8.94 -2.58 -3.85
CA ILE A 59 8.01 -1.90 -2.94
C ILE A 59 6.92 -2.87 -2.45
N GLY A 60 6.27 -3.57 -3.37
CA GLY A 60 5.22 -4.54 -3.04
C GLY A 60 5.73 -5.72 -2.22
N THR A 61 6.91 -6.25 -2.56
CA THR A 61 7.56 -7.34 -1.82
C THR A 61 7.86 -6.91 -0.37
N ALA A 62 8.52 -5.77 -0.17
CA ALA A 62 8.84 -5.27 1.18
C ALA A 62 7.57 -5.02 2.01
N TYR A 63 6.50 -4.55 1.38
CA TYR A 63 5.20 -4.36 2.03
C TYR A 63 4.60 -5.69 2.54
N LEU A 64 4.59 -6.72 1.71
CA LEU A 64 4.06 -8.04 2.06
C LEU A 64 4.94 -8.76 3.09
N GLU A 65 6.27 -8.63 2.97
CA GLU A 65 7.23 -9.15 3.96
C GLU A 65 7.01 -8.52 5.34
N PHE A 66 6.87 -7.19 5.41
CA PHE A 66 6.58 -6.50 6.66
C PHE A 66 5.27 -6.97 7.30
N ALA A 67 4.20 -7.10 6.51
CA ALA A 67 2.92 -7.60 7.02
C ALA A 67 2.99 -9.03 7.57
N ARG A 68 3.84 -9.88 6.98
CA ARG A 68 4.04 -11.27 7.40
C ARG A 68 4.94 -11.39 8.63
N GLU A 69 6.03 -10.63 8.66
CA GLU A 69 7.04 -10.71 9.72
C GLU A 69 6.59 -9.98 10.99
N GLU A 70 5.86 -8.88 10.83
CA GLU A 70 5.44 -7.99 11.90
C GLU A 70 3.91 -7.73 11.88
N PRO A 71 3.07 -8.79 11.94
CA PRO A 71 1.63 -8.64 11.75
C PRO A 71 0.97 -7.72 12.77
N GLY A 72 1.49 -7.67 13.99
CA GLY A 72 1.01 -6.75 15.03
C GLY A 72 1.32 -5.29 14.73
N LEU A 73 2.54 -4.99 14.28
CA LEU A 73 2.92 -3.64 13.86
C LEU A 73 2.17 -3.23 12.59
N PHE A 74 2.02 -4.15 11.62
CA PHE A 74 1.25 -3.89 10.42
C PHE A 74 -0.19 -3.52 10.72
N ALA A 75 -0.88 -4.31 11.57
CA ALA A 75 -2.24 -4.00 11.98
C ALA A 75 -2.34 -2.65 12.72
N THR A 76 -1.35 -2.33 13.56
CA THR A 76 -1.30 -1.06 14.29
C THR A 76 -1.05 0.12 13.36
N ALA A 77 -0.19 -0.02 12.36
CA ALA A 77 0.13 1.03 11.39
C ALA A 77 -1.13 1.57 10.68
N PHE A 78 -2.14 0.74 10.51
CA PHE A 78 -3.40 1.09 9.82
C PHE A 78 -4.61 1.22 10.77
N ALA A 79 -4.38 1.22 12.10
CA ALA A 79 -5.45 1.27 13.10
C ALA A 79 -6.10 2.66 13.24
N LEU A 80 -5.40 3.72 12.86
CA LEU A 80 -5.90 5.10 12.93
C LEU A 80 -6.25 5.65 11.56
N PRO A 81 -7.26 6.56 11.47
CA PRO A 81 -7.53 7.32 10.26
C PRO A 81 -6.31 8.11 9.80
N GLN A 82 -6.17 8.30 8.50
CA GLN A 82 -5.00 8.84 7.79
C GLN A 82 -4.38 10.13 8.33
N GLN A 83 -5.15 10.96 9.02
CA GLN A 83 -4.69 12.27 9.52
C GLN A 83 -3.51 12.17 10.51
N HIS A 84 -3.32 11.00 11.14
CA HIS A 84 -2.27 10.78 12.13
C HIS A 84 -1.23 9.73 11.70
N ALA A 85 -1.56 8.87 10.74
CA ALA A 85 -0.77 7.70 10.38
C ALA A 85 0.24 7.93 9.24
N TYR A 86 0.09 8.99 8.44
CA TYR A 86 0.93 9.23 7.26
C TYR A 86 1.91 10.40 7.39
N GLY A 87 1.93 11.05 8.53
CA GLY A 87 2.90 12.11 8.84
C GLY A 87 4.29 11.53 9.15
N ILE A 88 4.96 10.93 8.16
CA ILE A 88 6.39 10.69 8.27
C ILE A 88 7.06 12.06 8.17
N PRO A 89 7.91 12.44 9.15
CA PRO A 89 8.60 13.73 9.10
C PRO A 89 9.34 13.89 7.77
N GLU A 90 9.15 15.02 7.09
CA GLU A 90 9.92 15.36 5.91
C GLU A 90 11.40 15.43 6.29
N ASP A 91 12.26 14.76 5.53
CA ASP A 91 13.71 14.79 5.73
C ASP A 91 14.37 16.08 5.18
N GLY A 92 13.58 17.10 4.88
CA GLY A 92 14.02 18.35 4.27
C GLY A 92 14.31 18.25 2.77
N THR A 93 14.13 17.10 2.13
CA THR A 93 14.34 16.93 0.68
C THR A 93 13.08 17.27 -0.14
N GLY A 94 11.95 17.53 0.51
CA GLY A 94 10.64 17.74 -0.12
C GLY A 94 10.04 16.47 -0.75
N ARG A 95 10.63 15.31 -0.50
CA ARG A 95 10.12 14.01 -0.99
C ARG A 95 9.22 13.36 0.06
N ASP A 96 8.05 12.95 -0.39
CA ASP A 96 7.16 12.13 0.43
C ASP A 96 7.75 10.72 0.58
N ARG A 97 8.35 10.43 1.74
CA ARG A 97 8.96 9.15 2.08
C ARG A 97 7.97 8.12 2.62
N SER A 98 6.71 8.49 2.77
CA SER A 98 5.67 7.56 3.21
C SER A 98 5.58 6.35 2.27
N PRO A 99 5.02 5.21 2.71
CA PRO A 99 4.78 4.06 1.83
C PRO A 99 3.99 4.44 0.57
N LEU A 100 2.99 5.31 0.69
CA LEU A 100 2.22 5.81 -0.44
C LEU A 100 3.04 6.75 -1.34
N GLY A 101 3.88 7.61 -0.76
CA GLY A 101 4.79 8.49 -1.50
C GLY A 101 5.80 7.69 -2.33
N GLN A 102 6.38 6.62 -1.77
CA GLN A 102 7.29 5.74 -2.49
C GLN A 102 6.59 4.99 -3.63
N LEU A 103 5.35 4.52 -3.44
CA LEU A 103 4.55 3.92 -4.51
C LEU A 103 4.29 4.93 -5.62
N ARG A 104 3.93 6.17 -5.29
CA ARG A 104 3.72 7.24 -6.28
C ARG A 104 4.99 7.53 -7.07
N ALA A 105 6.13 7.64 -6.40
CA ALA A 105 7.41 7.87 -7.07
C ALA A 105 7.79 6.75 -8.04
N ALA A 106 7.55 5.49 -7.68
CA ALA A 106 7.77 4.35 -8.59
C ALA A 106 6.83 4.36 -9.80
N LEU A 107 5.56 4.76 -9.61
CA LEU A 107 4.61 4.91 -10.71
C LEU A 107 4.97 6.07 -11.65
N ASP A 108 5.49 7.18 -11.10
CA ASP A 108 6.01 8.30 -11.89
C ASP A 108 7.23 7.86 -12.71
N GLU A 109 8.11 7.04 -12.14
CA GLU A 109 9.22 6.46 -12.89
C GLU A 109 8.74 5.54 -14.04
N LEU A 110 7.70 4.74 -13.84
CA LEU A 110 7.11 3.93 -14.92
C LEU A 110 6.54 4.78 -16.07
N VAL A 111 6.03 5.99 -15.76
CA VAL A 111 5.63 6.94 -16.81
C VAL A 111 6.85 7.44 -17.59
N VAL A 112 7.92 7.84 -16.90
CA VAL A 112 9.19 8.26 -17.54
C VAL A 112 9.79 7.14 -18.40
N ALA A 113 9.70 5.90 -17.90
CA ALA A 113 10.17 4.69 -18.60
C ALA A 113 9.28 4.27 -19.79
N GLY A 114 8.13 4.93 -20.00
CA GLY A 114 7.18 4.59 -21.07
C GLY A 114 6.40 3.29 -20.84
N VAL A 115 6.47 2.70 -19.65
CA VAL A 115 5.74 1.48 -19.25
C VAL A 115 4.29 1.82 -18.89
N LEU A 116 4.10 2.88 -18.09
CA LEU A 116 2.78 3.40 -17.74
C LEU A 116 2.49 4.65 -18.60
N ARG A 117 1.33 4.64 -19.27
CA ARG A 117 0.91 5.80 -20.05
C ARG A 117 0.50 6.95 -19.13
N PRO A 118 0.88 8.23 -19.44
CA PRO A 118 0.56 9.39 -18.60
C PRO A 118 -0.93 9.53 -18.28
N GLU A 119 -1.81 9.22 -19.25
CA GLU A 119 -3.28 9.34 -19.08
C GLU A 119 -3.85 8.34 -18.06
N ARG A 120 -3.06 7.36 -17.65
CA ARG A 120 -3.43 6.34 -16.67
C ARG A 120 -2.79 6.54 -15.31
N ARG A 121 -1.94 7.55 -15.18
CA ARG A 121 -1.16 7.77 -13.96
C ARG A 121 -2.02 8.20 -12.77
N ASP A 122 -3.01 9.05 -13.05
CA ASP A 122 -3.81 9.66 -11.98
C ASP A 122 -4.63 8.61 -11.21
N GLY A 123 -4.44 8.56 -9.91
CA GLY A 123 -5.17 7.70 -8.98
C GLY A 123 -4.87 6.20 -9.06
N ILE A 124 -3.98 5.74 -9.96
CA ILE A 124 -3.67 4.30 -10.12
C ILE A 124 -3.00 3.69 -8.88
N GLU A 125 -2.37 4.50 -8.04
CA GLU A 125 -1.78 4.06 -6.78
C GLU A 125 -2.80 3.39 -5.84
N TYR A 126 -4.04 3.87 -5.82
CA TYR A 126 -5.07 3.34 -4.91
C TYR A 126 -5.50 1.91 -5.24
N PRO A 127 -5.88 1.54 -6.48
CA PRO A 127 -6.19 0.14 -6.80
C PRO A 127 -4.98 -0.78 -6.64
N ILE A 128 -3.75 -0.33 -6.92
CA ILE A 128 -2.53 -1.11 -6.70
C ILE A 128 -2.34 -1.35 -5.20
N TRP A 129 -2.37 -0.28 -4.41
CA TRP A 129 -2.26 -0.40 -2.95
C TRP A 129 -3.35 -1.29 -2.37
N SER A 130 -4.61 -1.10 -2.77
CA SER A 130 -5.73 -1.92 -2.29
C SER A 130 -5.52 -3.41 -2.60
N THR A 131 -4.94 -3.75 -3.74
CA THR A 131 -4.67 -5.13 -4.14
C THR A 131 -3.60 -5.76 -3.25
N VAL A 132 -2.47 -5.08 -3.04
CA VAL A 132 -1.37 -5.56 -2.20
C VAL A 132 -1.78 -5.59 -0.72
N HIS A 133 -2.45 -4.53 -0.24
CA HIS A 133 -2.96 -4.46 1.13
C HIS A 133 -4.00 -5.56 1.41
N GLY A 134 -4.88 -5.82 0.45
CA GLY A 134 -5.84 -6.91 0.55
C GLY A 134 -5.18 -8.27 0.74
N LEU A 135 -4.13 -8.58 -0.03
CA LEU A 135 -3.36 -9.82 0.16
C LEU A 135 -2.65 -9.83 1.53
N ALA A 136 -2.04 -8.71 1.94
CA ALA A 136 -1.40 -8.58 3.24
C ALA A 136 -2.37 -8.89 4.40
N MET A 137 -3.58 -8.32 4.35
CA MET A 137 -4.62 -8.57 5.36
C MET A 137 -5.13 -10.01 5.34
N LEU A 138 -5.36 -10.58 4.16
CA LEU A 138 -5.80 -11.97 4.01
C LEU A 138 -4.78 -12.96 4.55
N ALA A 139 -3.49 -12.71 4.32
CA ALA A 139 -2.39 -13.57 4.74
C ALA A 139 -1.94 -13.32 6.19
N GLY A 140 -1.99 -12.07 6.68
CA GLY A 140 -1.51 -11.72 8.02
C GLY A 140 -2.48 -12.08 9.15
N SER A 141 -3.76 -11.73 9.00
CA SER A 141 -4.79 -11.93 10.03
C SER A 141 -6.09 -12.54 9.49
N GLY A 142 -6.17 -12.76 8.18
CA GLY A 142 -7.34 -13.26 7.48
C GLY A 142 -7.34 -14.77 7.25
N PRO A 143 -8.20 -15.24 6.35
CA PRO A 143 -8.39 -16.67 6.08
C PRO A 143 -7.20 -17.38 5.43
N LEU A 144 -6.20 -16.64 4.93
CA LEU A 144 -5.00 -17.21 4.31
C LEU A 144 -3.79 -17.28 5.26
N ARG A 145 -3.93 -16.92 6.53
CA ARG A 145 -2.80 -16.86 7.49
C ARG A 145 -2.11 -18.22 7.72
N ASP A 146 -2.85 -19.32 7.59
CA ASP A 146 -2.36 -20.66 7.86
C ASP A 146 -2.03 -21.44 6.57
N VAL A 147 -2.01 -20.77 5.39
CA VAL A 147 -1.60 -21.43 4.14
C VAL A 147 -0.10 -21.66 4.11
N PRO A 148 0.38 -22.73 3.45
CA PRO A 148 1.81 -22.99 3.30
C PRO A 148 2.54 -21.83 2.60
N ASP A 149 3.78 -21.54 3.00
CA ASP A 149 4.62 -20.49 2.40
C ASP A 149 4.72 -20.57 0.87
N ALA A 150 4.77 -21.79 0.32
CA ALA A 150 4.81 -21.99 -1.13
C ALA A 150 3.53 -21.48 -1.82
N THR A 151 2.37 -21.67 -1.17
CA THR A 151 1.09 -21.14 -1.65
C THR A 151 1.08 -19.62 -1.56
N LEU A 152 1.54 -19.07 -0.45
CA LEU A 152 1.60 -17.62 -0.26
C LEU A 152 2.50 -16.95 -1.31
N ARG A 153 3.70 -17.48 -1.54
CA ARG A 153 4.58 -16.97 -2.62
C ARG A 153 3.89 -17.02 -3.98
N ARG A 154 3.15 -18.07 -4.27
CA ARG A 154 2.40 -18.15 -5.52
C ARG A 154 1.30 -17.08 -5.62
N LEU A 155 0.61 -16.76 -4.52
CA LEU A 155 -0.38 -15.68 -4.48
C LEU A 155 0.28 -14.29 -4.66
N GLU A 156 1.47 -14.08 -4.09
CA GLU A 156 2.26 -12.86 -4.30
C GLU A 156 2.64 -12.70 -5.78
N GLU A 157 3.17 -13.75 -6.43
CA GLU A 157 3.48 -13.75 -7.86
C GLU A 157 2.26 -13.42 -8.72
N LEU A 158 1.11 -14.05 -8.45
CA LEU A 158 -0.14 -13.79 -9.17
C LEU A 158 -0.62 -12.35 -8.97
N THR A 159 -0.48 -11.82 -7.77
CA THR A 159 -0.83 -10.44 -7.45
C THR A 159 0.03 -9.45 -8.25
N PHE A 160 1.34 -9.67 -8.30
CA PHE A 160 2.24 -8.81 -9.08
C PHE A 160 2.04 -8.96 -10.59
N ALA A 161 1.75 -10.17 -11.09
CA ALA A 161 1.38 -10.37 -12.49
C ALA A 161 0.10 -9.60 -12.84
N PHE A 162 -0.94 -9.69 -12.01
CA PHE A 162 -2.19 -8.95 -12.18
C PHE A 162 -1.97 -7.43 -12.22
N ILE A 163 -1.15 -6.89 -11.31
CA ILE A 163 -0.79 -5.47 -11.29
C ILE A 163 -0.06 -5.10 -12.59
N SER A 164 0.96 -5.87 -12.98
CA SER A 164 1.75 -5.61 -14.19
C SER A 164 0.90 -5.63 -15.47
N GLU A 165 0.03 -6.61 -15.60
CA GLU A 165 -0.91 -6.71 -16.73
C GLU A 165 -1.88 -5.52 -16.74
N SER A 166 -2.39 -5.12 -15.56
CA SER A 166 -3.28 -3.97 -15.43
C SER A 166 -2.59 -2.66 -15.84
N LEU A 167 -1.31 -2.48 -15.56
CA LEU A 167 -0.52 -1.31 -15.96
C LEU A 167 -0.30 -1.27 -17.48
N ALA A 168 -0.07 -2.42 -18.11
CA ALA A 168 0.15 -2.54 -19.56
C ALA A 168 -1.15 -2.50 -20.38
N ALA A 169 -2.34 -2.77 -19.80
CA ALA A 169 -3.60 -2.92 -20.50
C ALA A 169 -3.98 -1.68 -21.34
N SER A 170 -4.54 -1.92 -22.55
CA SER A 170 -5.02 -0.85 -23.40
C SER A 170 -6.33 -0.21 -22.90
N PRO A 171 -6.65 1.07 -23.25
CA PRO A 171 -7.92 1.70 -22.84
C PRO A 171 -9.16 0.95 -23.30
N GLN A 172 -9.08 0.20 -24.39
CA GLN A 172 -10.19 -0.58 -24.91
C GLN A 172 -10.60 -1.73 -23.99
N ALA A 173 -9.64 -2.43 -23.37
CA ALA A 173 -9.93 -3.50 -22.43
C ALA A 173 -10.72 -2.99 -21.21
N LEU A 174 -10.38 -1.79 -20.70
CA LEU A 174 -11.09 -1.17 -19.57
C LEU A 174 -12.49 -0.63 -19.94
N ARG A 175 -12.71 -0.20 -21.19
CA ARG A 175 -14.04 0.24 -21.65
C ARG A 175 -15.05 -0.90 -21.66
N VAL A 176 -14.66 -2.11 -22.01
CA VAL A 176 -15.54 -3.28 -22.02
C VAL A 176 -16.05 -3.59 -20.60
N VAL A 177 -15.17 -3.53 -19.60
CA VAL A 177 -15.55 -3.73 -18.18
C VAL A 177 -16.51 -2.63 -17.70
N ARG A 178 -16.27 -1.36 -18.08
CA ARG A 178 -17.12 -0.24 -17.68
C ARG A 178 -18.52 -0.27 -18.28
N VAL A 179 -18.66 -0.72 -19.52
CA VAL A 179 -19.96 -0.90 -20.19
C VAL A 179 -20.74 -2.06 -19.56
N GLY A 180 -20.06 -3.16 -19.19
CA GLY A 180 -20.70 -4.30 -18.52
C GLY A 180 -21.20 -3.99 -17.11
N LEU A 181 -20.56 -3.08 -16.37
CA LEU A 181 -20.94 -2.67 -15.02
C LEU A 181 -22.11 -1.67 -15.00
N GLY A 182 -22.34 -0.90 -16.07
CA GLY A 182 -23.40 0.11 -16.15
C GLY A 182 -24.83 -0.47 -16.15
N SER A 183 -24.99 -1.79 -16.34
CA SER A 183 -26.31 -2.46 -16.34
C SER A 183 -26.52 -3.36 -15.13
N ASN A 184 -25.61 -3.37 -14.15
CA ASN A 184 -25.71 -4.29 -13.01
C ASN A 184 -26.39 -3.59 -11.81
N LYS A 185 -27.48 -4.22 -11.31
CA LYS A 185 -28.22 -3.80 -10.10
C LYS A 185 -27.34 -3.57 -8.86
N TYR A 186 -26.18 -4.19 -8.78
CA TYR A 186 -25.22 -4.01 -7.68
C TYR A 186 -24.48 -2.67 -7.76
N PHE A 187 -24.36 -2.06 -8.94
CA PHE A 187 -23.78 -0.72 -9.09
C PHE A 187 -24.72 0.36 -8.53
N ALA A 188 -26.03 0.20 -8.72
CA ALA A 188 -27.04 1.07 -8.12
C ALA A 188 -27.05 1.00 -6.58
N VAL A 189 -26.81 -0.19 -6.00
CA VAL A 189 -26.70 -0.38 -4.55
C VAL A 189 -25.43 0.29 -4.01
N ALA A 190 -24.30 0.17 -4.69
CA ALA A 190 -23.04 0.84 -4.29
C ALA A 190 -23.16 2.36 -4.33
N GLN A 191 -23.83 2.93 -5.36
CA GLN A 191 -24.11 4.38 -5.43
C GLN A 191 -25.06 4.83 -4.33
N ALA A 192 -26.08 4.05 -3.99
CA ALA A 192 -27.02 4.35 -2.91
C ALA A 192 -26.33 4.35 -1.54
N LEU A 193 -25.39 3.43 -1.28
CA LEU A 193 -24.61 3.39 -0.04
C LEU A 193 -23.67 4.58 0.10
N VAL A 194 -23.04 5.02 -0.99
CA VAL A 194 -22.20 6.24 -1.01
C VAL A 194 -23.05 7.49 -0.76
N ALA A 195 -24.25 7.58 -1.35
CA ALA A 195 -25.16 8.71 -1.15
C ALA A 195 -25.70 8.79 0.28
N LEU A 196 -25.99 7.64 0.93
CA LEU A 196 -26.42 7.57 2.32
C LEU A 196 -25.33 7.97 3.31
N GLY A 197 -24.06 7.62 3.02
CA GLY A 197 -22.92 8.01 3.85
C GLY A 197 -22.60 9.52 3.81
N ALA A 198 -22.96 10.22 2.74
CA ALA A 198 -22.72 11.65 2.57
C ALA A 198 -23.72 12.56 3.33
N HIS A 199 -24.80 12.00 3.90
CA HIS A 199 -25.84 12.76 4.63
C HIS A 199 -25.78 12.58 6.15
N SER A 200 -24.73 11.96 6.69
CA SER A 200 -24.55 11.71 8.13
C SER A 200 -23.32 12.41 8.71
N GLY A 201 -22.93 13.54 8.11
CA GLY A 201 -21.86 14.42 8.59
C GLY A 201 -22.34 15.83 8.84
#